data_08644edc2686694546de1d33d76c8d1a
#
_entry.id   08644edc2686694546de1d33d76c8d1a
#
_cell.length_a   1.000
_cell.length_b   1.000
_cell.length_c   1.000
_cell.angle_alpha   90.00
_cell.angle_beta   90.00
_cell.angle_gamma   90.00
#
_symmetry.space_group_name_H-M   'P 1'
#
loop_
_entity.id
_entity.type
_entity.pdbx_description
1 polymer ?
#
loop_
_entity_poly.entity_id
_entity_poly.type
_entity_poly.pdbx_seq_one_letter_code
_entity_poly.pdbx_strand_id
1 'polypeptide(L)'
;MIYYSLNLKVPKNVLEKRVVKANKWLCEEIIKDTDQFVPARTRALAMNVHRQGNTIVYASPDARFQYYGKVMIDPATGSTFAPKGTRKALTDRNLKYSKGMHKNARSHWFEASKALNETRWMEGVRKILTDE
;
A
#
# COMPACT_ATOMS: atom_id res chain seq x y z
N MET A 1 4.56 2.34 -9.61
CA MET A 1 4.70 2.72 -8.19
C MET A 1 3.37 3.19 -7.64
N ILE A 2 3.02 2.80 -6.45
CA ILE A 2 1.86 3.29 -5.73
C ILE A 2 2.30 3.71 -4.33
N TYR A 3 1.73 4.77 -3.81
CA TYR A 3 2.04 5.25 -2.47
C TYR A 3 0.81 5.88 -1.81
N TYR A 4 0.83 5.93 -0.48
CA TYR A 4 -0.14 6.68 0.29
C TYR A 4 0.52 7.28 1.53
N SER A 5 0.08 8.50 1.86
CA SER A 5 0.61 9.27 2.98
C SER A 5 -0.36 9.24 4.16
N LEU A 6 0.18 9.19 5.36
CA LEU A 6 -0.58 9.12 6.59
C LEU A 6 -0.53 10.47 7.30
N ASN A 7 -1.69 11.03 7.61
CA ASN A 7 -1.80 12.29 8.34
C ASN A 7 -2.50 12.05 9.67
N LEU A 8 -1.72 12.09 10.75
CA LEU A 8 -2.26 11.97 12.10
C LEU A 8 -2.71 13.34 12.62
N LYS A 9 -3.93 13.41 13.12
CA LYS A 9 -4.40 14.57 13.86
C LYS A 9 -3.90 14.45 15.30
N VAL A 10 -2.97 15.33 15.65
CA VAL A 10 -2.27 15.26 16.93
C VAL A 10 -2.64 16.47 17.78
N PRO A 11 -2.97 16.29 19.07
CA PRO A 11 -3.14 17.41 20.00
C PRO A 11 -1.88 18.25 20.08
N LYS A 12 -2.03 19.57 20.23
CA LYS A 12 -0.91 20.51 20.21
C LYS A 12 0.11 20.30 21.34
N ASN A 13 -0.29 19.66 22.42
CA ASN A 13 0.57 19.46 23.62
C ASN A 13 1.35 18.15 23.59
N VAL A 14 1.30 17.41 22.48
CA VAL A 14 2.05 16.15 22.36
C VAL A 14 3.47 16.44 21.88
N LEU A 15 4.45 15.81 22.51
CA LEU A 15 5.86 15.96 22.14
C LEU A 15 6.10 15.45 20.72
N GLU A 16 6.86 16.19 19.94
CA GLU A 16 7.18 15.86 18.56
C GLU A 16 7.83 14.48 18.44
N LYS A 17 8.71 14.09 19.35
CA LYS A 17 9.35 12.77 19.36
C LYS A 17 8.34 11.63 19.45
N ARG A 18 7.22 11.85 20.15
CA ARG A 18 6.14 10.85 20.23
C ARG A 18 5.37 10.75 18.91
N VAL A 19 5.18 11.88 18.24
CA VAL A 19 4.54 11.92 16.93
C VAL A 19 5.38 11.14 15.91
N VAL A 20 6.69 11.35 15.90
CA VAL A 20 7.61 10.62 15.01
C VAL A 20 7.56 9.12 15.31
N LYS A 21 7.58 8.73 16.58
CA LYS A 21 7.49 7.33 17.00
C LYS A 21 6.15 6.70 16.58
N ALA A 22 5.04 7.42 16.76
CA ALA A 22 3.71 6.95 16.38
C ALA A 22 3.60 6.75 14.86
N ASN A 23 4.10 7.69 14.07
CA ASN A 23 4.12 7.58 12.61
C ASN A 23 4.92 6.37 12.14
N LYS A 24 6.10 6.16 12.71
CA LYS A 24 6.94 5.01 12.38
C LYS A 24 6.23 3.70 12.70
N TRP A 25 5.69 3.59 13.92
CA TRP A 25 4.97 2.40 14.37
C TRP A 25 3.78 2.12 13.45
N LEU A 26 2.98 3.16 13.16
CA LEU A 26 1.79 3.01 12.33
C LEU A 26 2.14 2.51 10.91
N CYS A 27 3.16 3.10 10.28
CA CYS A 27 3.60 2.67 8.95
C CYS A 27 4.05 1.20 8.96
N GLU A 28 4.80 0.78 9.96
CA GLU A 28 5.28 -0.59 10.08
C GLU A 28 4.12 -1.57 10.30
N GLU A 29 3.15 -1.21 11.13
CA GLU A 29 1.96 -2.05 11.35
C GLU A 29 1.08 -2.15 10.10
N ILE A 30 0.91 -1.04 9.39
CA ILE A 30 0.13 -1.05 8.14
C ILE A 30 0.79 -1.96 7.11
N ILE A 31 2.10 -1.86 6.92
CA ILE A 31 2.84 -2.70 5.97
C ILE A 31 2.67 -4.18 6.34
N LYS A 32 2.85 -4.50 7.62
CA LYS A 32 2.73 -5.88 8.12
C LYS A 32 1.32 -6.45 7.93
N ASP A 33 0.31 -5.70 8.35
CA ASP A 33 -1.07 -6.17 8.32
C ASP A 33 -1.66 -6.20 6.91
N THR A 34 -1.11 -5.38 6.02
CA THR A 34 -1.58 -5.26 4.64
C THR A 34 -0.94 -6.31 3.72
N ASP A 35 0.22 -6.85 4.11
CA ASP A 35 0.99 -7.78 3.28
C ASP A 35 0.14 -8.92 2.71
N GLN A 36 -0.75 -9.49 3.49
CA GLN A 36 -1.61 -10.61 3.05
C GLN A 36 -2.55 -10.26 1.90
N PHE A 37 -2.85 -8.99 1.70
CA PHE A 37 -3.74 -8.51 0.63
C PHE A 37 -2.99 -8.09 -0.62
N VAL A 38 -1.67 -7.97 -0.54
CA VAL A 38 -0.83 -7.56 -1.66
C VAL A 38 -0.59 -8.76 -2.58
N PRO A 39 -0.83 -8.62 -3.90
CA PRO A 39 -0.53 -9.68 -4.85
C PRO A 39 0.94 -10.09 -4.76
N ALA A 40 1.19 -11.39 -4.63
CA ALA A 40 2.52 -11.91 -4.34
C ALA A 40 2.90 -13.10 -5.24
N ARG A 41 2.63 -13.00 -6.54
CA ARG A 41 2.97 -14.06 -7.49
C ARG A 41 4.45 -14.40 -7.43
N THR A 42 5.32 -13.38 -7.46
CA THR A 42 6.77 -13.53 -7.34
C THR A 42 7.31 -12.94 -6.04
N ARG A 43 6.44 -12.41 -5.20
CA ARG A 43 6.74 -11.63 -3.99
C ARG A 43 7.44 -10.28 -4.27
N ALA A 44 7.79 -9.98 -5.51
CA ALA A 44 8.49 -8.74 -5.83
C ALA A 44 7.71 -7.49 -5.39
N LEU A 45 6.39 -7.47 -5.64
CA LEU A 45 5.55 -6.36 -5.23
C LEU A 45 5.45 -6.25 -3.70
N ALA A 46 5.15 -7.36 -3.02
CA ALA A 46 4.97 -7.38 -1.57
C ALA A 46 6.27 -7.09 -0.81
N MET A 47 7.41 -7.50 -1.35
CA MET A 47 8.72 -7.27 -0.72
C MET A 47 9.29 -5.89 -1.01
N ASN A 48 8.85 -5.23 -2.08
CA ASN A 48 9.38 -3.92 -2.48
C ASN A 48 8.53 -2.78 -1.93
N VAL A 49 8.31 -2.81 -0.63
CA VAL A 49 7.56 -1.79 0.11
C VAL A 49 8.45 -1.18 1.17
N HIS A 50 8.38 0.15 1.32
CA HIS A 50 9.16 0.86 2.33
C HIS A 50 8.44 2.13 2.80
N ARG A 51 8.93 2.65 3.91
CA ARG A 51 8.45 3.90 4.49
C ARG A 51 9.38 5.04 4.11
N GLN A 52 8.79 6.15 3.68
CA GLN A 52 9.50 7.43 3.52
C GLN A 52 8.75 8.47 4.35
N GLY A 53 9.30 8.84 5.52
CA GLY A 53 8.59 9.71 6.45
C GLY A 53 7.29 9.08 6.93
N ASN A 54 6.17 9.70 6.64
CA ASN A 54 4.82 9.17 6.91
C ASN A 54 4.14 8.61 5.67
N THR A 55 4.92 8.29 4.63
CA THR A 55 4.41 7.76 3.36
C THR A 55 4.87 6.32 3.20
N ILE A 56 3.96 5.44 2.78
CA ILE A 56 4.24 4.05 2.45
C ILE A 56 4.29 3.94 0.93
N VAL A 57 5.39 3.38 0.41
CA VAL A 57 5.65 3.28 -1.03
C VAL A 57 5.80 1.83 -1.43
N TYR A 58 4.99 1.38 -2.38
CA TYR A 58 5.17 0.12 -3.10
C TYR A 58 5.88 0.45 -4.41
N ALA A 59 7.17 0.19 -4.47
CA ALA A 59 8.04 0.69 -5.52
C ALA A 59 8.08 -0.15 -6.80
N SER A 60 7.48 -1.34 -6.79
CA SER A 60 7.45 -2.20 -7.98
C SER A 60 6.77 -1.47 -9.16
N PRO A 61 7.31 -1.59 -10.39
CA PRO A 61 6.72 -0.93 -11.56
C PRO A 61 5.28 -1.31 -11.86
N ASP A 62 4.87 -2.53 -11.51
CA ASP A 62 3.51 -3.04 -11.73
C ASP A 62 2.54 -2.76 -10.57
N ALA A 63 3.01 -2.11 -9.50
CA ALA A 63 2.20 -1.86 -8.30
C ALA A 63 0.90 -1.13 -8.63
N ARG A 64 0.96 -0.15 -9.52
CA ARG A 64 -0.21 0.65 -9.91
C ARG A 64 -1.30 -0.20 -10.56
N PHE A 65 -0.95 -1.09 -11.50
CA PHE A 65 -1.93 -1.95 -12.18
C PHE A 65 -2.56 -2.93 -11.20
N GLN A 66 -1.70 -3.52 -10.37
CA GLN A 66 -2.13 -4.49 -9.37
C GLN A 66 -3.08 -3.83 -8.36
N TYR A 67 -2.75 -2.61 -7.92
CA TYR A 67 -3.57 -1.89 -6.95
C TYR A 67 -4.96 -1.59 -7.48
N TYR A 68 -5.07 -1.04 -8.69
CA TYR A 68 -6.35 -0.71 -9.29
C TYR A 68 -7.07 -1.93 -9.85
N GLY A 69 -6.37 -3.03 -10.05
CA GLY A 69 -6.98 -4.29 -10.49
C GLY A 69 -7.44 -4.28 -11.93
N LYS A 70 -6.85 -3.45 -12.77
CA LYS A 70 -7.22 -3.31 -14.17
C LYS A 70 -6.05 -3.64 -15.08
N VAL A 71 -6.34 -4.29 -16.21
CA VAL A 71 -5.36 -4.54 -17.25
C VAL A 71 -4.97 -3.20 -17.89
N MET A 72 -3.67 -2.98 -18.08
CA MET A 72 -3.14 -1.81 -18.78
C MET A 72 -2.53 -2.22 -20.10
N ILE A 73 -2.75 -1.43 -21.13
CA ILE A 73 -2.34 -1.71 -22.50
C ILE A 73 -1.52 -0.58 -23.11
N ASP A 74 -0.76 -0.91 -24.16
CA ASP A 74 -0.19 0.07 -25.08
C ASP A 74 -1.34 0.60 -25.95
N PRO A 75 -1.69 1.89 -25.88
CA PRO A 75 -2.83 2.42 -26.64
C PRO A 75 -2.63 2.32 -28.16
N ALA A 76 -1.39 2.21 -28.64
CA ALA A 76 -1.11 2.09 -30.07
C ALA A 76 -1.39 0.68 -30.60
N THR A 77 -1.15 -0.37 -29.78
CA THR A 77 -1.23 -1.78 -30.24
C THR A 77 -2.31 -2.59 -29.55
N GLY A 78 -2.84 -2.12 -28.42
CA GLY A 78 -3.77 -2.89 -27.59
C GLY A 78 -3.13 -4.01 -26.80
N SER A 79 -1.80 -4.18 -26.88
CA SER A 79 -1.05 -5.21 -26.19
C SER A 79 -0.78 -4.82 -24.75
N THR A 80 -0.69 -5.83 -23.86
CA THR A 80 -0.22 -5.62 -22.47
C THR A 80 1.28 -5.36 -22.43
N PHE A 81 2.00 -5.65 -23.51
CA PHE A 81 3.42 -5.33 -23.65
C PHE A 81 3.57 -4.00 -24.38
N ALA A 82 4.45 -3.16 -23.85
CA ALA A 82 4.74 -1.86 -24.46
C ALA A 82 6.25 -1.61 -24.44
N PRO A 83 6.79 -0.90 -25.45
CA PRO A 83 8.19 -0.50 -25.42
C PRO A 83 8.51 0.33 -24.18
N LYS A 84 9.76 0.26 -23.73
CA LYS A 84 10.24 1.06 -22.61
C LYS A 84 9.95 2.54 -22.85
N GLY A 85 9.40 3.21 -21.87
CA GLY A 85 9.03 4.63 -21.95
C GLY A 85 7.62 4.87 -22.48
N THR A 86 6.91 3.83 -22.93
CA THR A 86 5.52 3.96 -23.36
C THR A 86 4.60 4.13 -22.16
N ARG A 87 3.68 5.09 -22.25
CA ARG A 87 2.64 5.28 -21.25
C ARG A 87 1.45 4.36 -21.56
N LYS A 88 1.24 3.35 -20.72
CA LYS A 88 0.11 2.45 -20.87
C LYS A 88 -1.20 3.12 -20.45
N ALA A 89 -2.30 2.72 -21.08
CA ALA A 89 -3.64 3.18 -20.76
C ALA A 89 -4.41 2.15 -19.96
N LEU A 90 -5.21 2.62 -19.00
CA LEU A 90 -6.08 1.78 -18.20
C LEU A 90 -7.26 1.27 -19.04
N THR A 91 -7.65 0.01 -18.86
CA THR A 91 -8.81 -0.59 -19.52
C THR A 91 -9.88 -0.94 -18.48
N ASP A 92 -11.05 -1.37 -18.94
CA ASP A 92 -12.13 -1.87 -18.08
C ASP A 92 -11.96 -3.34 -17.71
N ARG A 93 -10.95 -4.03 -18.27
CA ARG A 93 -10.71 -5.45 -18.01
C ARG A 93 -10.08 -5.64 -16.63
N ASN A 94 -10.64 -6.57 -15.85
CA ASN A 94 -10.13 -6.87 -14.52
C ASN A 94 -8.92 -7.80 -14.58
N LEU A 95 -7.94 -7.55 -13.73
CA LEU A 95 -6.83 -8.46 -13.51
C LEU A 95 -7.29 -9.70 -12.74
N LYS A 96 -6.66 -10.83 -13.06
CA LYS A 96 -6.77 -12.05 -12.26
C LYS A 96 -5.54 -12.12 -11.33
N TYR A 97 -5.78 -12.28 -10.04
CA TYR A 97 -4.71 -12.32 -9.06
C TYR A 97 -4.29 -13.76 -8.76
N SER A 98 -2.97 -13.97 -8.70
CA SER A 98 -2.44 -15.22 -8.16
C SER A 98 -2.64 -15.23 -6.64
N LYS A 99 -3.26 -16.28 -6.13
CA LYS A 99 -3.53 -16.45 -4.69
C LYS A 99 -2.70 -17.58 -4.08
N GLY A 100 -1.68 -18.06 -4.79
CA GLY A 100 -0.85 -19.16 -4.32
C GLY A 100 -0.07 -18.83 -3.06
N MET A 101 0.51 -17.64 -2.98
CA MET A 101 1.28 -17.18 -1.82
C MET A 101 0.43 -16.38 -0.83
N HIS A 102 -0.43 -15.50 -1.33
CA HIS A 102 -1.35 -14.71 -0.50
C HIS A 102 -2.79 -15.00 -0.92
N LYS A 103 -3.51 -15.75 -0.11
CA LYS A 103 -4.90 -16.16 -0.40
C LYS A 103 -5.86 -14.98 -0.52
N ASN A 104 -5.55 -13.89 0.18
CA ASN A 104 -6.38 -12.70 0.24
C ASN A 104 -5.93 -11.61 -0.72
N ALA A 105 -5.02 -11.91 -1.66
CA ALA A 105 -4.52 -10.96 -2.65
C ALA A 105 -5.68 -10.34 -3.44
N ARG A 106 -5.66 -9.01 -3.56
CA ARG A 106 -6.75 -8.26 -4.21
C ARG A 106 -6.29 -6.88 -4.64
N SER A 107 -7.15 -6.18 -5.40
CA SER A 107 -7.01 -4.76 -5.64
C SER A 107 -7.28 -3.97 -4.37
N HIS A 108 -6.83 -2.72 -4.33
CA HIS A 108 -7.10 -1.79 -3.22
C HIS A 108 -6.76 -2.40 -1.85
N TRP A 109 -5.58 -3.01 -1.76
CA TRP A 109 -5.17 -3.75 -0.57
C TRP A 109 -5.09 -2.91 0.70
N PHE A 110 -4.76 -1.62 0.57
CA PHE A 110 -4.71 -0.74 1.75
C PHE A 110 -6.12 -0.58 2.35
N GLU A 111 -7.12 -0.29 1.53
CA GLU A 111 -8.49 -0.12 1.99
C GLU A 111 -9.04 -1.40 2.62
N ALA A 112 -8.70 -2.56 2.06
CA ALA A 112 -9.09 -3.84 2.62
C ALA A 112 -8.48 -4.07 4.01
N SER A 113 -7.21 -3.78 4.15
CA SER A 113 -6.49 -3.88 5.42
C SER A 113 -7.04 -2.88 6.45
N LYS A 114 -7.27 -1.65 6.03
CA LYS A 114 -7.82 -0.58 6.88
C LYS A 114 -9.17 -0.98 7.45
N ALA A 115 -10.05 -1.54 6.63
CA ALA A 115 -11.39 -1.96 7.08
C ALA A 115 -11.31 -2.95 8.24
N LEU A 116 -10.30 -3.80 8.28
CA LEU A 116 -10.12 -4.80 9.33
C LEU A 116 -9.34 -4.28 10.54
N ASN A 117 -8.40 -3.36 10.34
CA ASN A 117 -7.37 -3.08 11.34
C ASN A 117 -7.35 -1.64 11.85
N GLU A 118 -8.16 -0.74 11.28
CA GLU A 118 -8.08 0.71 11.59
C GLU A 118 -8.24 0.98 13.09
N THR A 119 -9.20 0.34 13.75
CA THR A 119 -9.44 0.54 15.18
C THR A 119 -8.19 0.19 16.00
N ARG A 120 -7.58 -0.95 15.70
CA ARG A 120 -6.36 -1.40 16.38
C ARG A 120 -5.19 -0.46 16.11
N TRP A 121 -5.05 0.00 14.87
CA TRP A 121 -4.00 0.94 14.52
C TRP A 121 -4.15 2.26 15.29
N MET A 122 -5.37 2.78 15.36
CA MET A 122 -5.63 4.06 16.05
C MET A 122 -5.46 3.95 17.56
N GLU A 123 -5.81 2.80 18.14
CA GLU A 123 -5.56 2.54 19.58
C GLU A 123 -4.07 2.51 19.87
N GLY A 124 -3.28 1.86 19.03
CA GLY A 124 -1.83 1.83 19.18
C GLY A 124 -1.19 3.21 19.06
N VAL A 125 -1.64 4.01 18.09
CA VAL A 125 -1.18 5.39 17.93
C VAL A 125 -1.51 6.21 19.17
N ARG A 126 -2.74 6.14 19.67
CA ARG A 126 -3.17 6.86 20.87
C ARG A 126 -2.30 6.49 22.06
N LYS A 127 -2.01 5.23 22.23
CA LYS A 127 -1.18 4.73 23.32
C LYS A 127 0.23 5.34 23.27
N ILE A 128 0.85 5.36 22.09
CA ILE A 128 2.19 5.93 21.90
C ILE A 128 2.18 7.44 22.19
N LEU A 129 1.14 8.15 21.73
CA LEU A 129 1.05 9.59 21.92
C LEU A 129 0.83 9.99 23.39
N THR A 130 0.21 9.12 24.18
CA THR A 130 -0.16 9.42 25.57
C THR A 130 0.70 8.72 26.61
N ASP A 131 1.47 7.69 26.24
CA ASP A 131 2.35 6.99 27.18
C ASP A 131 3.52 7.89 27.60
N GLU A 132 3.87 7.78 28.86
CA GLU A 132 5.01 8.49 29.45
C GLU A 132 6.30 7.65 29.38
#